data_dc9ff15684f9b3a6719b7ea0c836407b
#
_entry.id   dc9ff15684f9b3a6719b7ea0c836407b
#
_cell.length_a   1.000
_cell.length_b   1.000
_cell.length_c   1.000
_cell.angle_alpha   90.00
_cell.angle_beta   90.00
_cell.angle_gamma   90.00
#
_symmetry.space_group_name_H-M   'P 1'
#
loop_
_entity.id
_entity.type
_entity.pdbx_description
1 polymer ?
#
loop_
_entity_poly.entity_id
_entity_poly.type
_entity_poly.pdbx_seq_one_letter_code
_entity_poly.pdbx_strand_id
1 'polypeptide(L)'
;MSSILESIVFTSPNKTILYKTIHMQQTITLKYIEQIIECEYHRVLRNNSGCFVSNGTMGVALFMIWYGKNFNKVKYVEDGLSIIGVKCTHLTSNDSLDVHKGQVGIALGILWLSLSGIIQMPISGVLSHIDDNIFKKVSRISDYSLNKNLDQLLDVACYVALRLKYRSCTAMDDKIYSRFLSMLINYIYPDFYKMLQEEVYPGGYSYRLPRFIYLIQASFGNNFDNRLIRIIEEVQPLVLAQFPYMTANRLALANSIRLLAHTQHLCYRWGKHATMLVDISVPF
;
A
#
# COMPACT_ATOMS: atom_id res chain seq x y z
N MET A 1 -11.05 -8.76 -19.50
CA MET A 1 -11.33 -7.54 -20.30
C MET A 1 -11.20 -7.74 -21.81
N SER A 2 -10.66 -8.84 -22.34
CA SER A 2 -10.57 -9.10 -23.78
C SER A 2 -11.84 -9.64 -24.42
N SER A 3 -12.78 -10.21 -23.65
CA SER A 3 -13.99 -10.87 -24.20
C SER A 3 -15.19 -9.94 -24.47
N ILE A 4 -15.12 -8.67 -24.10
CA ILE A 4 -16.22 -7.71 -24.32
C ILE A 4 -16.04 -6.92 -25.63
N LEU A 5 -14.85 -6.93 -26.23
CA LEU A 5 -14.58 -6.20 -27.47
C LEU A 5 -14.85 -6.98 -28.74
N GLU A 6 -15.10 -8.30 -28.67
CA GLU A 6 -15.34 -9.15 -29.85
C GLU A 6 -16.80 -9.20 -30.33
N SER A 7 -17.76 -8.65 -29.58
CA SER A 7 -19.19 -8.79 -29.92
C SER A 7 -19.82 -7.61 -30.65
N ILE A 8 -19.05 -6.59 -31.05
CA ILE A 8 -19.60 -5.48 -31.86
C ILE A 8 -19.10 -5.61 -33.30
N VAL A 9 -19.73 -6.51 -34.05
CA VAL A 9 -19.55 -6.60 -35.49
C VAL A 9 -20.39 -5.53 -36.15
N PHE A 10 -19.75 -4.44 -36.58
CA PHE A 10 -20.32 -3.49 -37.54
C PHE A 10 -19.46 -3.43 -38.79
N THR A 11 -20.00 -3.66 -39.91
CA THR A 11 -19.37 -3.59 -41.24
C THR A 11 -19.56 -2.19 -41.82
N SER A 12 -18.60 -1.29 -41.63
CA SER A 12 -18.51 -0.04 -42.41
C SER A 12 -17.05 0.40 -42.58
N PRO A 13 -16.67 1.05 -43.68
CA PRO A 13 -15.28 1.48 -43.96
C PRO A 13 -14.71 2.43 -42.90
N ASN A 14 -15.53 3.15 -42.15
CA ASN A 14 -15.12 4.01 -41.07
C ASN A 14 -14.47 3.28 -39.87
N LYS A 15 -14.67 1.97 -39.75
CA LYS A 15 -14.10 1.16 -38.67
C LYS A 15 -12.63 0.89 -38.82
N THR A 16 -12.18 0.61 -40.02
CA THR A 16 -10.75 0.35 -40.26
C THR A 16 -9.91 1.58 -39.90
N ILE A 17 -10.47 2.78 -40.12
CA ILE A 17 -9.84 4.04 -39.77
C ILE A 17 -9.85 4.20 -38.23
N LEU A 18 -10.97 3.95 -37.57
CA LEU A 18 -11.09 4.04 -36.11
C LEU A 18 -10.14 3.06 -35.39
N TYR A 19 -10.10 1.80 -35.85
CA TYR A 19 -9.17 0.80 -35.33
C TYR A 19 -7.71 1.18 -35.53
N LYS A 20 -7.35 1.68 -36.71
CA LYS A 20 -5.99 2.18 -36.99
C LYS A 20 -5.64 3.37 -36.11
N THR A 21 -6.56 4.31 -35.88
CA THR A 21 -6.36 5.49 -35.04
C THR A 21 -6.19 5.08 -33.56
N ILE A 22 -7.05 4.19 -33.05
CA ILE A 22 -6.95 3.67 -31.68
C ILE A 22 -5.63 2.92 -31.49
N HIS A 23 -5.27 2.05 -32.43
CA HIS A 23 -4.02 1.28 -32.37
C HIS A 23 -2.79 2.20 -32.46
N MET A 24 -2.85 3.23 -33.28
CA MET A 24 -1.78 4.23 -33.40
C MET A 24 -1.65 5.07 -32.12
N GLN A 25 -2.76 5.49 -31.50
CA GLN A 25 -2.74 6.19 -30.22
C GLN A 25 -2.19 5.30 -29.09
N GLN A 26 -2.61 4.02 -29.04
CA GLN A 26 -2.04 3.06 -28.07
C GLN A 26 -0.53 2.87 -28.27
N THR A 27 -0.07 2.75 -29.50
CA THR A 27 1.36 2.58 -29.81
C THR A 27 2.16 3.82 -29.41
N ILE A 28 1.66 5.04 -29.68
CA ILE A 28 2.28 6.30 -29.26
C ILE A 28 2.33 6.37 -27.74
N THR A 29 1.25 6.05 -27.06
CA THR A 29 1.18 6.08 -25.59
C THR A 29 2.18 5.10 -24.96
N LEU A 30 2.26 3.86 -25.47
CA LEU A 30 3.22 2.87 -24.99
C LEU A 30 4.66 3.30 -25.19
N LYS A 31 4.99 3.86 -26.37
CA LYS A 31 6.33 4.41 -26.65
C LYS A 31 6.70 5.57 -25.71
N TYR A 32 5.73 6.43 -25.38
CA TYR A 32 5.94 7.51 -24.42
C TYR A 32 6.16 6.99 -23.01
N ILE A 33 5.40 5.97 -22.59
CA ILE A 33 5.59 5.28 -21.29
C ILE A 33 7.00 4.66 -21.23
N GLU A 34 7.44 3.98 -22.28
CA GLU A 34 8.80 3.40 -22.35
C GLU A 34 9.89 4.47 -22.22
N GLN A 35 9.73 5.63 -22.85
CA GLN A 35 10.66 6.76 -22.69
C GLN A 35 10.71 7.27 -21.24
N ILE A 36 9.56 7.38 -20.58
CA ILE A 36 9.51 7.76 -19.15
C ILE A 36 10.23 6.72 -18.29
N ILE A 37 9.98 5.42 -18.52
CA ILE A 37 10.65 4.34 -17.79
C ILE A 37 12.16 4.43 -17.95
N GLU A 38 12.66 4.59 -19.19
CA GLU A 38 14.10 4.69 -19.45
C GLU A 38 14.72 5.93 -18.77
N CYS A 39 14.05 7.08 -18.82
CA CYS A 39 14.50 8.28 -18.11
C CYS A 39 14.59 8.06 -16.60
N GLU A 40 13.56 7.47 -15.99
CA GLU A 40 13.52 7.19 -14.55
C GLU A 40 14.53 6.12 -14.16
N TYR A 41 14.71 5.08 -14.97
CA TYR A 41 15.72 4.05 -14.77
C TYR A 41 17.13 4.66 -14.72
N HIS A 42 17.47 5.49 -15.71
CA HIS A 42 18.77 6.18 -15.72
C HIS A 42 18.92 7.16 -14.56
N ARG A 43 17.85 7.82 -14.12
CA ARG A 43 17.85 8.67 -12.93
C ARG A 43 18.17 7.88 -11.67
N VAL A 44 17.55 6.72 -11.50
CA VAL A 44 17.76 5.81 -10.36
C VAL A 44 19.19 5.27 -10.32
N LEU A 45 19.76 4.92 -11.47
CA LEU A 45 21.15 4.43 -11.55
C LEU A 45 22.19 5.52 -11.24
N ARG A 46 21.95 6.77 -11.66
CA ARG A 46 22.89 7.89 -11.41
C ARG A 46 22.82 8.43 -10.00
N ASN A 47 21.62 8.46 -9.43
CA ASN A 47 21.39 9.01 -8.10
C ASN A 47 21.27 7.83 -7.13
N ASN A 48 22.17 7.76 -6.17
CA ASN A 48 22.01 6.90 -4.97
C ASN A 48 20.83 7.40 -4.09
N SER A 49 19.78 7.92 -4.72
CA SER A 49 18.60 8.46 -4.08
C SER A 49 17.85 7.37 -3.34
N GLY A 50 17.41 7.67 -2.13
CA GLY A 50 16.82 6.75 -1.16
C GLY A 50 15.72 5.83 -1.70
N CYS A 51 15.39 4.83 -0.93
CA CYS A 51 14.43 3.77 -1.23
C CYS A 51 12.97 4.30 -1.18
N PHE A 52 12.56 5.13 -2.13
CA PHE A 52 11.19 5.65 -2.17
C PHE A 52 10.25 4.71 -2.92
N VAL A 53 9.09 4.37 -2.35
CA VAL A 53 8.06 3.58 -3.04
C VAL A 53 7.29 4.45 -4.06
N SER A 54 6.95 5.69 -3.74
CA SER A 54 6.13 6.53 -4.63
C SER A 54 6.91 7.23 -5.73
N ASN A 55 8.10 7.77 -5.43
CA ASN A 55 8.90 8.53 -6.40
C ASN A 55 10.38 8.12 -6.38
N GLY A 56 10.70 6.97 -5.78
CA GLY A 56 12.06 6.51 -5.61
C GLY A 56 12.35 5.21 -6.35
N THR A 57 13.49 4.68 -6.03
CA THR A 57 14.05 3.49 -6.66
C THR A 57 13.10 2.30 -6.64
N MET A 58 12.42 2.06 -5.50
CA MET A 58 11.49 0.93 -5.36
C MET A 58 10.23 1.12 -6.20
N GLY A 59 9.66 2.33 -6.23
CA GLY A 59 8.49 2.61 -7.05
C GLY A 59 8.76 2.45 -8.55
N VAL A 60 9.93 2.93 -9.02
CA VAL A 60 10.38 2.73 -10.41
C VAL A 60 10.53 1.25 -10.72
N ALA A 61 11.20 0.47 -9.84
CA ALA A 61 11.40 -0.96 -10.03
C ALA A 61 10.06 -1.71 -10.08
N LEU A 62 9.14 -1.45 -9.17
CA LEU A 62 7.81 -2.07 -9.16
C LEU A 62 7.00 -1.73 -10.42
N PHE A 63 7.06 -0.46 -10.87
CA PHE A 63 6.40 -0.04 -12.10
C PHE A 63 7.00 -0.72 -13.33
N MET A 64 8.34 -0.83 -13.43
CA MET A 64 9.01 -1.55 -14.51
C MET A 64 8.59 -3.02 -14.56
N ILE A 65 8.56 -3.70 -13.42
CA ILE A 65 8.14 -5.11 -13.32
C ILE A 65 6.67 -5.25 -13.74
N TRP A 66 5.79 -4.39 -13.22
CA TRP A 66 4.37 -4.39 -13.59
C TRP A 66 4.19 -4.16 -15.10
N TYR A 67 4.87 -3.16 -15.67
CA TYR A 67 4.84 -2.86 -17.10
C TYR A 67 5.36 -4.06 -17.92
N GLY A 68 6.53 -4.58 -17.55
CA GLY A 68 7.13 -5.71 -18.24
C GLY A 68 6.24 -6.95 -18.28
N LYS A 69 5.54 -7.25 -17.17
CA LYS A 69 4.58 -8.37 -17.09
C LYS A 69 3.34 -8.12 -17.95
N ASN A 70 2.73 -6.94 -17.89
CA ASN A 70 1.50 -6.66 -18.61
C ASN A 70 1.68 -6.51 -20.13
N PHE A 71 2.89 -6.11 -20.56
CA PHE A 71 3.19 -5.86 -21.99
C PHE A 71 4.23 -6.83 -22.56
N ASN A 72 4.52 -7.94 -21.86
CA ASN A 72 5.46 -8.98 -22.28
C ASN A 72 6.87 -8.44 -22.61
N LYS A 73 7.36 -7.48 -21.83
CA LYS A 73 8.68 -6.86 -21.96
C LYS A 73 9.64 -7.39 -20.89
N VAL A 74 10.23 -8.55 -21.13
CA VAL A 74 11.08 -9.29 -20.17
C VAL A 74 12.21 -8.41 -19.61
N LYS A 75 12.87 -7.60 -20.45
CA LYS A 75 13.94 -6.68 -20.03
C LYS A 75 13.52 -5.81 -18.83
N TYR A 76 12.34 -5.21 -18.84
CA TYR A 76 11.90 -4.34 -17.74
C TYR A 76 11.62 -5.12 -16.45
N VAL A 77 11.23 -6.41 -16.55
CA VAL A 77 11.09 -7.27 -15.38
C VAL A 77 12.46 -7.53 -14.76
N GLU A 78 13.45 -7.92 -15.57
CA GLU A 78 14.81 -8.23 -15.13
C GLU A 78 15.51 -7.01 -14.52
N ASP A 79 15.46 -5.87 -15.20
CA ASP A 79 16.03 -4.60 -14.73
C ASP A 79 15.39 -4.17 -13.40
N GLY A 80 14.05 -4.26 -13.27
CA GLY A 80 13.35 -3.95 -12.04
C GLY A 80 13.72 -4.86 -10.88
N LEU A 81 13.83 -6.17 -11.11
CA LEU A 81 14.26 -7.13 -10.10
C LEU A 81 15.72 -6.90 -9.68
N SER A 82 16.59 -6.55 -10.62
CA SER A 82 17.99 -6.19 -10.34
C SER A 82 18.09 -4.97 -9.42
N ILE A 83 17.29 -3.92 -9.67
CA ILE A 83 17.25 -2.73 -8.80
C ILE A 83 16.85 -3.13 -7.37
N ILE A 84 15.82 -3.98 -7.20
CA ILE A 84 15.36 -4.44 -5.88
C ILE A 84 16.45 -5.23 -5.19
N GLY A 85 17.10 -6.16 -5.90
CA GLY A 85 18.19 -6.97 -5.36
C GLY A 85 19.33 -6.11 -4.81
N VAL A 86 19.80 -5.13 -5.59
CA VAL A 86 20.84 -4.18 -5.14
C VAL A 86 20.40 -3.40 -3.90
N LYS A 87 19.15 -2.94 -3.83
CA LYS A 87 18.67 -2.19 -2.67
C LYS A 87 18.56 -3.08 -1.42
N CYS A 88 18.14 -4.31 -1.55
CA CYS A 88 18.09 -5.25 -0.43
C CYS A 88 19.47 -5.52 0.18
N THR A 89 20.53 -5.58 -0.62
CA THR A 89 21.89 -5.80 -0.12
C THR A 89 22.49 -4.59 0.62
N HIS A 90 21.97 -3.39 0.39
CA HIS A 90 22.44 -2.16 1.02
C HIS A 90 21.60 -1.70 2.23
N LEU A 91 20.59 -2.48 2.63
CA LEU A 91 19.78 -2.16 3.81
C LEU A 91 20.58 -2.25 5.10
N THR A 92 20.47 -1.21 5.91
CA THR A 92 21.11 -1.13 7.23
C THR A 92 20.06 -0.91 8.33
N SER A 93 20.42 -1.21 9.58
CA SER A 93 19.56 -0.94 10.75
C SER A 93 19.29 0.56 10.97
N ASN A 94 20.03 1.45 10.31
CA ASN A 94 19.87 2.89 10.41
C ASN A 94 18.82 3.45 9.43
N ASP A 95 18.43 2.69 8.42
CA ASP A 95 17.44 3.14 7.43
C ASP A 95 16.07 3.37 8.08
N SER A 96 15.33 4.37 7.57
CA SER A 96 14.00 4.73 8.06
C SER A 96 13.04 3.54 8.04
N LEU A 97 12.04 3.56 8.93
CA LEU A 97 10.89 2.64 8.90
C LEU A 97 9.75 3.12 7.97
N ASP A 98 9.86 4.32 7.43
CA ASP A 98 8.86 4.94 6.58
C ASP A 98 8.58 4.12 5.32
N VAL A 99 7.31 4.03 4.92
CA VAL A 99 6.90 3.29 3.72
C VAL A 99 7.43 3.93 2.43
N HIS A 100 7.59 5.25 2.40
CA HIS A 100 8.04 5.96 1.21
C HIS A 100 9.56 5.95 1.05
N LYS A 101 10.31 5.99 2.17
CA LYS A 101 11.76 6.21 2.18
C LYS A 101 12.56 5.13 2.89
N GLY A 102 11.91 4.07 3.40
CA GLY A 102 12.55 3.15 4.31
C GLY A 102 12.31 1.68 4.02
N GLN A 103 12.68 0.88 5.01
CA GLN A 103 12.67 -0.58 4.96
C GLN A 103 11.27 -1.17 4.77
N VAL A 104 10.25 -0.56 5.39
CA VAL A 104 8.86 -1.04 5.26
C VAL A 104 8.38 -0.95 3.82
N GLY A 105 8.75 0.09 3.08
CA GLY A 105 8.41 0.21 1.66
C GLY A 105 9.02 -0.89 0.81
N ILE A 106 10.28 -1.24 1.07
CA ILE A 106 10.96 -2.35 0.37
C ILE A 106 10.27 -3.67 0.71
N ALA A 107 10.02 -3.92 1.99
CA ALA A 107 9.36 -5.14 2.45
C ALA A 107 7.96 -5.32 1.84
N LEU A 108 7.15 -4.25 1.80
CA LEU A 108 5.85 -4.25 1.15
C LEU A 108 5.93 -4.50 -0.35
N GLY A 109 6.93 -3.92 -1.02
CA GLY A 109 7.15 -4.16 -2.45
C GLY A 109 7.49 -5.60 -2.75
N ILE A 110 8.38 -6.23 -1.97
CA ILE A 110 8.73 -7.65 -2.10
C ILE A 110 7.51 -8.53 -1.82
N LEU A 111 6.75 -8.22 -0.77
CA LEU A 111 5.52 -8.93 -0.43
C LEU A 111 4.50 -8.86 -1.58
N TRP A 112 4.31 -7.68 -2.17
CA TRP A 112 3.43 -7.48 -3.32
C TRP A 112 3.88 -8.31 -4.55
N LEU A 113 5.18 -8.32 -4.87
CA LEU A 113 5.72 -9.10 -5.98
C LEU A 113 5.47 -10.60 -5.83
N SER A 114 5.55 -11.10 -4.61
CA SER A 114 5.26 -12.49 -4.33
C SER A 114 3.77 -12.80 -4.41
N LEU A 115 2.92 -11.96 -3.81
CA LEU A 115 1.47 -12.12 -3.88
C LEU A 115 0.94 -12.06 -5.32
N SER A 116 1.62 -11.29 -6.17
CA SER A 116 1.32 -11.21 -7.60
C SER A 116 1.88 -12.40 -8.40
N GLY A 117 2.54 -13.37 -7.76
CA GLY A 117 3.15 -14.52 -8.43
C GLY A 117 4.35 -14.17 -9.32
N ILE A 118 4.91 -12.97 -9.18
CA ILE A 118 6.06 -12.51 -9.97
C ILE A 118 7.35 -13.13 -9.45
N ILE A 119 7.46 -13.23 -8.13
CA ILE A 119 8.58 -13.89 -7.44
C ILE A 119 8.06 -15.20 -6.85
N GLN A 120 8.71 -16.31 -7.20
CA GLN A 120 8.38 -17.66 -6.68
C GLN A 120 9.33 -18.10 -5.57
N MET A 121 9.92 -17.17 -4.83
CA MET A 121 10.86 -17.48 -3.75
C MET A 121 10.14 -17.52 -2.38
N PRO A 122 10.62 -18.33 -1.42
CA PRO A 122 10.11 -18.32 -0.05
C PRO A 122 10.40 -16.95 0.58
N ILE A 123 9.35 -16.14 0.74
CA ILE A 123 9.43 -14.75 1.20
C ILE A 123 9.98 -14.67 2.63
N SER A 124 9.70 -15.67 3.46
CA SER A 124 10.15 -15.70 4.86
C SER A 124 11.66 -15.50 4.97
N GLY A 125 12.46 -16.15 4.13
CA GLY A 125 13.92 -16.01 4.13
C GLY A 125 14.39 -14.62 3.66
N VAL A 126 13.75 -14.07 2.63
CA VAL A 126 14.14 -12.75 2.07
C VAL A 126 13.79 -11.62 3.03
N LEU A 127 12.64 -11.69 3.68
CA LEU A 127 12.17 -10.64 4.58
C LEU A 127 12.68 -10.77 6.01
N SER A 128 13.22 -11.93 6.45
CA SER A 128 13.67 -12.14 7.83
C SER A 128 14.66 -11.07 8.30
N HIS A 129 15.62 -10.72 7.46
CA HIS A 129 16.62 -9.68 7.80
C HIS A 129 15.99 -8.29 7.96
N ILE A 130 15.02 -7.96 7.11
CA ILE A 130 14.27 -6.70 7.19
C ILE A 130 13.40 -6.70 8.46
N ASP A 131 12.72 -7.82 8.73
CA ASP A 131 11.88 -7.98 9.91
C ASP A 131 12.69 -7.79 11.19
N ASP A 132 13.88 -8.41 11.31
CA ASP A 132 14.78 -8.25 12.44
C ASP A 132 15.20 -6.79 12.65
N ASN A 133 15.50 -6.08 11.57
CA ASN A 133 15.85 -4.67 11.64
C ASN A 133 14.67 -3.82 12.11
N ILE A 134 13.46 -4.09 11.61
CA ILE A 134 12.22 -3.42 12.01
C ILE A 134 11.97 -3.67 13.50
N PHE A 135 12.01 -4.92 13.97
CA PHE A 135 11.81 -5.27 15.38
C PHE A 135 12.81 -4.57 16.28
N LYS A 136 14.13 -4.61 15.96
CA LYS A 136 15.18 -3.95 16.72
C LYS A 136 14.97 -2.44 16.77
N LYS A 137 14.51 -1.82 15.71
CA LYS A 137 14.32 -0.38 15.64
C LYS A 137 13.10 0.06 16.43
N VAL A 138 11.98 -0.65 16.29
CA VAL A 138 10.76 -0.35 17.06
C VAL A 138 10.98 -0.55 18.55
N SER A 139 11.72 -1.58 18.97
CA SER A 139 12.02 -1.81 20.38
C SER A 139 12.88 -0.72 21.05
N ARG A 140 13.51 0.15 20.25
CA ARG A 140 14.29 1.31 20.72
C ARG A 140 13.50 2.61 20.76
N ILE A 141 12.27 2.62 20.22
CA ILE A 141 11.41 3.79 20.26
C ILE A 141 10.91 3.95 21.70
N SER A 142 11.34 5.01 22.37
CA SER A 142 10.87 5.35 23.71
C SER A 142 9.49 5.98 23.67
N ASP A 143 8.72 5.87 24.77
CA ASP A 143 7.37 6.43 24.88
C ASP A 143 7.31 7.94 24.55
N TYR A 144 8.36 8.69 24.90
CA TYR A 144 8.47 10.12 24.60
C TYR A 144 8.61 10.46 23.10
N SER A 145 9.00 9.49 22.28
CA SER A 145 9.17 9.69 20.83
C SER A 145 8.01 9.15 20.00
N LEU A 146 6.99 8.54 20.61
CA LEU A 146 5.87 7.89 19.90
C LEU A 146 5.12 8.85 19.01
N ASN A 147 4.73 10.02 19.51
CA ASN A 147 4.01 11.03 18.74
C ASN A 147 4.74 11.47 17.46
N LYS A 148 6.08 11.54 17.51
CA LYS A 148 6.91 11.89 16.35
C LYS A 148 7.02 10.75 15.33
N ASN A 149 6.79 9.52 15.77
CA ASN A 149 6.96 8.30 14.97
C ASN A 149 5.65 7.62 14.58
N LEU A 150 4.49 8.23 14.89
CA LEU A 150 3.17 7.61 14.68
C LEU A 150 2.97 7.12 13.25
N ASP A 151 3.39 7.89 12.23
CA ASP A 151 3.30 7.47 10.82
C ASP A 151 4.14 6.24 10.53
N GLN A 152 5.37 6.19 11.04
CA GLN A 152 6.26 5.05 10.84
C GLN A 152 5.75 3.79 11.57
N LEU A 153 5.21 3.96 12.79
CA LEU A 153 4.61 2.86 13.54
C LEU A 153 3.36 2.32 12.85
N LEU A 154 2.54 3.20 12.29
CA LEU A 154 1.37 2.82 11.52
C LEU A 154 1.76 2.03 10.25
N ASP A 155 2.80 2.47 9.54
CA ASP A 155 3.33 1.77 8.37
C ASP A 155 3.87 0.39 8.74
N VAL A 156 4.64 0.28 9.83
CA VAL A 156 5.13 -1.00 10.37
C VAL A 156 3.96 -1.92 10.74
N ALA A 157 2.95 -1.40 11.44
CA ALA A 157 1.80 -2.19 11.86
C ALA A 157 1.01 -2.73 10.66
N CYS A 158 0.81 -1.91 9.61
CA CYS A 158 0.19 -2.35 8.35
C CYS A 158 1.01 -3.45 7.67
N TYR A 159 2.34 -3.33 7.63
CA TYR A 159 3.22 -4.34 7.10
C TYR A 159 3.11 -5.66 7.87
N VAL A 160 3.19 -5.62 9.20
CA VAL A 160 3.09 -6.80 10.06
C VAL A 160 1.71 -7.48 9.91
N ALA A 161 0.63 -6.70 9.84
CA ALA A 161 -0.71 -7.22 9.61
C ALA A 161 -0.82 -7.94 8.25
N LEU A 162 -0.20 -7.41 7.20
CA LEU A 162 -0.15 -8.06 5.89
C LEU A 162 0.69 -9.34 5.91
N ARG A 163 1.83 -9.35 6.61
CA ARG A 163 2.65 -10.55 6.80
C ARG A 163 1.84 -11.71 7.40
N LEU A 164 1.08 -11.40 8.46
CA LEU A 164 0.20 -12.37 9.12
C LEU A 164 -0.96 -12.80 8.20
N LYS A 165 -1.65 -11.86 7.60
CA LYS A 165 -2.81 -12.13 6.73
C LYS A 165 -2.48 -13.09 5.59
N TYR A 166 -1.33 -12.96 4.98
CA TYR A 166 -0.92 -13.77 3.85
C TYR A 166 -0.08 -14.98 4.23
N ARG A 167 -0.02 -15.31 5.54
CA ARG A 167 0.72 -16.48 6.07
C ARG A 167 2.11 -16.64 5.47
N SER A 168 2.78 -15.53 5.31
CA SER A 168 4.13 -15.49 4.76
C SER A 168 5.21 -15.82 5.81
N CYS A 169 4.79 -16.33 6.97
CA CYS A 169 5.61 -16.68 8.13
C CYS A 169 5.44 -18.15 8.49
N THR A 170 6.34 -18.68 9.33
CA THR A 170 6.17 -19.99 9.94
C THR A 170 5.17 -19.90 11.10
N ALA A 171 4.61 -21.04 11.57
CA ALA A 171 3.66 -21.05 12.69
C ALA A 171 4.25 -20.49 14.01
N MET A 172 5.57 -20.56 14.19
CA MET A 172 6.26 -19.96 15.34
C MET A 172 6.35 -18.44 15.18
N ASP A 173 6.66 -17.98 13.98
CA ASP A 173 6.73 -16.57 13.65
C ASP A 173 5.36 -15.91 13.78
N ASP A 174 4.26 -16.57 13.37
CA ASP A 174 2.90 -16.06 13.48
C ASP A 174 2.57 -15.59 14.90
N LYS A 175 3.02 -16.33 15.94
CA LYS A 175 2.80 -15.96 17.34
C LYS A 175 3.59 -14.68 17.71
N ILE A 176 4.83 -14.57 17.24
CA ILE A 176 5.70 -13.42 17.50
C ILE A 176 5.12 -12.19 16.82
N TYR A 177 4.78 -12.29 15.53
CA TYR A 177 4.21 -11.19 14.76
C TYR A 177 2.84 -10.76 15.30
N SER A 178 1.98 -11.72 15.74
CA SER A 178 0.68 -11.40 16.33
C SER A 178 0.83 -10.61 17.64
N ARG A 179 1.78 -11.00 18.52
CA ARG A 179 2.08 -10.25 19.73
C ARG A 179 2.64 -8.86 19.42
N PHE A 180 3.54 -8.77 18.46
CA PHE A 180 4.13 -7.50 18.03
C PHE A 180 3.08 -6.58 17.43
N LEU A 181 2.16 -7.09 16.59
CA LEU A 181 1.05 -6.33 16.04
C LEU A 181 0.11 -5.81 17.14
N SER A 182 -0.23 -6.67 18.11
CA SER A 182 -1.05 -6.27 19.26
C SER A 182 -0.39 -5.14 20.07
N MET A 183 0.93 -5.24 20.29
CA MET A 183 1.70 -4.20 20.94
C MET A 183 1.66 -2.88 20.14
N LEU A 184 1.90 -2.93 18.84
CA LEU A 184 1.86 -1.75 17.96
C LEU A 184 0.48 -1.08 17.98
N ILE A 185 -0.61 -1.85 17.90
CA ILE A 185 -1.97 -1.30 17.99
C ILE A 185 -2.19 -0.61 19.34
N ASN A 186 -1.66 -1.19 20.43
CA ASN A 186 -1.75 -0.59 21.76
C ASN A 186 -1.03 0.74 21.86
N TYR A 187 0.09 0.91 21.18
CA TYR A 187 0.83 2.17 21.14
C TYR A 187 0.19 3.20 20.22
N ILE A 188 -0.28 2.76 19.04
CA ILE A 188 -0.83 3.66 18.02
C ILE A 188 -2.20 4.20 18.43
N TYR A 189 -3.05 3.36 19.01
CA TYR A 189 -4.47 3.68 19.20
C TYR A 189 -4.74 4.91 20.10
N PRO A 190 -4.12 5.07 21.27
CA PRO A 190 -4.39 6.23 22.14
C PRO A 190 -4.07 7.57 21.47
N ASP A 191 -2.93 7.67 20.82
CA ASP A 191 -2.49 8.89 20.14
C ASP A 191 -3.36 9.17 18.91
N PHE A 192 -3.73 8.10 18.19
CA PHE A 192 -4.62 8.21 17.05
C PHE A 192 -6.02 8.66 17.46
N TYR A 193 -6.58 8.10 18.53
CA TYR A 193 -7.89 8.45 19.07
C TYR A 193 -7.93 9.91 19.52
N LYS A 194 -6.92 10.36 20.25
CA LYS A 194 -6.76 11.76 20.65
C LYS A 194 -6.72 12.69 19.43
N MET A 195 -5.94 12.34 18.42
CA MET A 195 -5.86 13.08 17.17
C MET A 195 -7.22 13.21 16.49
N LEU A 196 -8.03 12.14 16.47
CA LEU A 196 -9.38 12.17 15.89
C LEU A 196 -10.32 13.08 16.68
N GLN A 197 -10.22 13.12 18.02
CA GLN A 197 -11.05 13.98 18.87
C GLN A 197 -10.69 15.46 18.72
N GLU A 198 -9.42 15.77 18.51
CA GLU A 198 -8.94 17.15 18.39
C GLU A 198 -9.22 17.76 17.00
N GLU A 199 -9.85 17.00 16.07
CA GLU A 199 -10.13 17.41 14.68
C GLU A 199 -8.87 17.92 13.93
N VAL A 200 -7.67 17.63 14.44
CA VAL A 200 -6.42 18.06 13.85
C VAL A 200 -6.15 17.24 12.59
N TYR A 201 -6.67 17.69 11.47
CA TYR A 201 -6.25 17.23 10.15
C TYR A 201 -5.07 18.08 9.70
N PRO A 202 -3.83 17.59 9.79
CA PRO A 202 -2.77 18.25 9.07
C PRO A 202 -3.12 18.18 7.59
N GLY A 203 -3.33 19.32 6.96
CA GLY A 203 -3.63 19.45 5.52
C GLY A 203 -2.43 19.06 4.65
N GLY A 204 -1.76 17.94 4.94
CA GLY A 204 -0.56 17.45 4.30
C GLY A 204 -0.70 15.99 3.84
N TYR A 205 0.36 15.48 3.24
CA TYR A 205 0.47 14.13 2.64
C TYR A 205 0.24 12.95 3.58
N SER A 206 0.13 13.18 4.91
CA SER A 206 -0.04 12.12 5.91
C SER A 206 -1.46 12.06 6.44
N TYR A 207 -2.43 11.78 5.59
CA TYR A 207 -3.77 11.46 6.06
C TYR A 207 -3.80 10.04 6.62
N ARG A 208 -3.89 9.92 7.96
CA ARG A 208 -3.66 8.68 8.71
C ARG A 208 -4.86 7.77 8.81
N LEU A 209 -6.08 8.34 8.81
CA LEU A 209 -7.30 7.59 9.08
C LEU A 209 -7.54 6.41 8.13
N PRO A 210 -7.40 6.53 6.80
CA PRO A 210 -7.56 5.38 5.91
C PRO A 210 -6.56 4.25 6.20
N ARG A 211 -5.31 4.58 6.52
CA ARG A 211 -4.29 3.58 6.89
C ARG A 211 -4.63 2.88 8.20
N PHE A 212 -5.13 3.62 9.19
CA PHE A 212 -5.55 3.03 10.46
C PHE A 212 -6.75 2.10 10.28
N ILE A 213 -7.78 2.49 9.52
CA ILE A 213 -8.92 1.62 9.21
C ILE A 213 -8.45 0.36 8.46
N TYR A 214 -7.53 0.51 7.51
CA TYR A 214 -6.93 -0.62 6.80
C TYR A 214 -6.15 -1.53 7.74
N LEU A 215 -5.35 -0.98 8.67
CA LEU A 215 -4.65 -1.74 9.71
C LEU A 215 -5.64 -2.58 10.53
N ILE A 216 -6.72 -1.97 11.02
CA ILE A 216 -7.74 -2.69 11.78
C ILE A 216 -8.32 -3.82 10.94
N GLN A 217 -8.72 -3.57 9.69
CA GLN A 217 -9.25 -4.59 8.77
C GLN A 217 -8.27 -5.74 8.53
N ALA A 218 -6.99 -5.42 8.30
CA ALA A 218 -5.96 -6.43 8.03
C ALA A 218 -5.58 -7.25 9.27
N SER A 219 -5.88 -6.74 10.47
CA SER A 219 -5.53 -7.35 11.75
C SER A 219 -6.54 -8.38 12.25
N PHE A 220 -7.74 -8.47 11.64
CA PHE A 220 -8.72 -9.48 12.04
C PHE A 220 -8.23 -10.91 11.77
N GLY A 221 -8.62 -11.84 12.65
CA GLY A 221 -8.20 -13.24 12.61
C GLY A 221 -6.91 -13.55 13.38
N ASN A 222 -6.36 -12.59 14.14
CA ASN A 222 -5.10 -12.75 14.88
C ASN A 222 -5.26 -12.88 16.41
N ASN A 223 -6.37 -13.48 16.87
CA ASN A 223 -6.68 -13.76 18.29
C ASN A 223 -6.89 -12.53 19.20
N PHE A 224 -7.11 -11.34 18.66
CA PHE A 224 -7.48 -10.14 19.42
C PHE A 224 -8.66 -9.36 18.81
N ASP A 225 -9.52 -10.07 18.09
CA ASP A 225 -10.66 -9.51 17.34
C ASP A 225 -11.63 -8.74 18.23
N ASN A 226 -11.92 -9.21 19.45
CA ASN A 226 -12.78 -8.50 20.40
C ASN A 226 -12.29 -7.09 20.74
N ARG A 227 -10.96 -6.90 20.76
CA ARG A 227 -10.35 -5.59 20.95
C ARG A 227 -10.52 -4.72 19.71
N LEU A 228 -10.33 -5.27 18.53
CA LEU A 228 -10.52 -4.55 17.26
C LEU A 228 -11.97 -4.09 17.13
N ILE A 229 -12.93 -4.93 17.51
CA ILE A 229 -14.36 -4.57 17.52
C ILE A 229 -14.62 -3.36 18.43
N ARG A 230 -14.08 -3.38 19.67
CA ARG A 230 -14.19 -2.23 20.57
C ARG A 230 -13.58 -0.96 19.99
N ILE A 231 -12.40 -1.03 19.39
CA ILE A 231 -11.76 0.09 18.71
C ILE A 231 -12.67 0.64 17.60
N ILE A 232 -13.29 -0.23 16.80
CA ILE A 232 -14.22 0.18 15.74
C ILE A 232 -15.43 0.91 16.34
N GLU A 233 -16.03 0.36 17.39
CA GLU A 233 -17.17 0.96 18.07
C GLU A 233 -16.83 2.35 18.64
N GLU A 234 -15.67 2.49 19.26
CA GLU A 234 -15.21 3.75 19.85
C GLU A 234 -14.89 4.80 18.78
N VAL A 235 -14.29 4.44 17.65
CA VAL A 235 -13.94 5.38 16.58
C VAL A 235 -15.07 5.66 15.60
N GLN A 236 -16.13 4.84 15.58
CA GLN A 236 -17.25 4.97 14.64
C GLN A 236 -17.83 6.36 14.56
N PRO A 237 -18.25 7.02 15.66
CA PRO A 237 -18.84 8.35 15.59
C PRO A 237 -17.87 9.38 15.02
N LEU A 238 -16.59 9.25 15.36
CA LEU A 238 -15.54 10.14 14.88
C LEU A 238 -15.29 9.96 13.38
N VAL A 239 -15.23 8.70 12.90
CA VAL A 239 -15.04 8.40 11.49
C VAL A 239 -16.23 8.86 10.65
N LEU A 240 -17.46 8.62 11.10
CA LEU A 240 -18.68 9.05 10.38
C LEU A 240 -18.87 10.57 10.35
N ALA A 241 -18.20 11.32 11.22
CA ALA A 241 -18.18 12.78 11.18
C ALA A 241 -17.14 13.34 10.19
N GLN A 242 -16.29 12.49 9.61
CA GLN A 242 -15.16 12.94 8.78
C GLN A 242 -15.52 13.17 7.32
N PHE A 243 -15.23 14.38 6.83
CA PHE A 243 -15.38 14.78 5.44
C PHE A 243 -14.09 15.45 4.94
N PRO A 244 -13.08 14.66 4.55
CA PRO A 244 -11.82 15.25 4.11
C PRO A 244 -12.00 16.21 2.94
N TYR A 245 -11.31 17.35 3.00
CA TYR A 245 -11.40 18.37 1.94
C TYR A 245 -10.84 17.86 0.61
N MET A 246 -9.71 17.12 0.64
CA MET A 246 -9.06 16.63 -0.56
C MET A 246 -9.77 15.37 -1.11
N THR A 247 -10.08 15.37 -2.40
CA THR A 247 -10.71 14.23 -3.11
C THR A 247 -9.97 12.91 -2.91
N ALA A 248 -8.64 12.93 -3.02
CA ALA A 248 -7.82 11.74 -2.81
C ALA A 248 -8.01 11.15 -1.40
N ASN A 249 -8.10 11.99 -0.37
CA ASN A 249 -8.31 11.56 1.00
C ASN A 249 -9.74 11.02 1.22
N ARG A 250 -10.75 11.61 0.57
CA ARG A 250 -12.13 11.08 0.61
C ARG A 250 -12.21 9.70 -0.01
N LEU A 251 -11.62 9.52 -1.19
CA LEU A 251 -11.59 8.23 -1.88
C LEU A 251 -10.81 7.17 -1.09
N ALA A 252 -9.66 7.54 -0.51
CA ALA A 252 -8.89 6.65 0.35
C ALA A 252 -9.70 6.20 1.58
N LEU A 253 -10.40 7.14 2.25
CA LEU A 253 -11.28 6.84 3.38
C LEU A 253 -12.44 5.93 2.97
N ALA A 254 -13.13 6.25 1.88
CA ALA A 254 -14.24 5.46 1.37
C ALA A 254 -13.83 4.02 1.06
N ASN A 255 -12.67 3.82 0.41
CA ASN A 255 -12.15 2.51 0.10
C ASN A 255 -11.80 1.71 1.36
N SER A 256 -11.14 2.34 2.34
CA SER A 256 -10.80 1.68 3.61
C SER A 256 -12.05 1.25 4.38
N ILE A 257 -13.07 2.11 4.43
CA ILE A 257 -14.37 1.80 5.06
C ILE A 257 -15.07 0.64 4.32
N ARG A 258 -15.08 0.63 2.99
CA ARG A 258 -15.68 -0.47 2.21
C ARG A 258 -14.99 -1.80 2.50
N LEU A 259 -13.66 -1.83 2.54
CA LEU A 259 -12.89 -3.02 2.87
C LEU A 259 -13.22 -3.54 4.27
N LEU A 260 -13.30 -2.65 5.27
CA LEU A 260 -13.65 -3.02 6.64
C LEU A 260 -15.11 -3.52 6.73
N ALA A 261 -16.05 -2.85 6.07
CA ALA A 261 -17.46 -3.24 6.06
C ALA A 261 -17.69 -4.61 5.44
N HIS A 262 -16.95 -4.96 4.37
CA HIS A 262 -17.01 -6.29 3.76
C HIS A 262 -16.54 -7.41 4.68
N THR A 263 -15.53 -7.16 5.50
CA THR A 263 -14.93 -8.20 6.35
C THR A 263 -15.67 -8.39 7.67
N GLN A 264 -16.39 -7.38 8.17
CA GLN A 264 -16.93 -7.38 9.52
C GLN A 264 -18.46 -7.23 9.61
N HIS A 265 -19.15 -7.28 8.48
CA HIS A 265 -20.61 -7.08 8.46
C HIS A 265 -21.05 -5.84 9.24
N LEU A 266 -20.25 -4.76 9.15
CA LEU A 266 -20.51 -3.51 9.84
C LEU A 266 -21.85 -2.92 9.42
N CYS A 267 -22.45 -2.16 10.32
CA CYS A 267 -23.76 -1.61 10.11
C CYS A 267 -23.86 -0.74 8.84
N TYR A 268 -25.06 -0.64 8.30
CA TYR A 268 -25.41 0.13 7.11
C TYR A 268 -24.82 1.56 7.08
N ARG A 269 -24.64 2.19 8.25
CA ARG A 269 -24.09 3.55 8.35
C ARG A 269 -22.70 3.69 7.75
N TRP A 270 -21.80 2.70 7.93
CA TRP A 270 -20.46 2.70 7.35
C TRP A 270 -20.51 2.66 5.82
N GLY A 271 -21.34 1.78 5.25
CA GLY A 271 -21.53 1.68 3.80
C GLY A 271 -22.11 2.96 3.20
N LYS A 272 -23.14 3.54 3.84
CA LYS A 272 -23.74 4.80 3.41
C LYS A 272 -22.74 5.96 3.43
N HIS A 273 -21.93 6.08 4.48
CA HIS A 273 -20.89 7.10 4.57
C HIS A 273 -19.84 6.95 3.48
N ALA A 274 -19.36 5.73 3.23
CA ALA A 274 -18.40 5.46 2.15
C ALA A 274 -18.96 5.83 0.76
N THR A 275 -20.24 5.55 0.49
CA THR A 275 -20.90 5.95 -0.75
C THR A 275 -20.97 7.46 -0.89
N MET A 276 -21.40 8.16 0.15
CA MET A 276 -21.46 9.62 0.17
C MET A 276 -20.10 10.28 -0.09
N LEU A 277 -19.01 9.75 0.49
CA LEU A 277 -17.65 10.26 0.25
C LEU A 277 -17.25 10.11 -1.23
N VAL A 278 -17.67 9.05 -1.90
CA VAL A 278 -17.40 8.83 -3.34
C VAL A 278 -18.23 9.80 -4.17
N ASP A 279 -19.54 9.91 -3.90
CA ASP A 279 -20.46 10.75 -4.68
C ASP A 279 -20.04 12.23 -4.67
N ILE A 280 -19.59 12.74 -3.51
CA ILE A 280 -19.04 14.10 -3.40
C ILE A 280 -17.69 14.25 -4.15
N SER A 281 -17.02 13.16 -4.45
CA SER A 281 -15.67 13.16 -5.06
C SER A 281 -15.68 13.09 -6.58
N VAL A 282 -16.80 12.66 -7.18
CA VAL A 282 -16.96 12.57 -8.63
C VAL A 282 -17.59 13.90 -9.11
N PRO A 283 -16.90 14.72 -9.92
CA PRO A 283 -17.52 15.90 -10.53
C PRO A 283 -18.61 15.42 -11.49
N PHE A 284 -19.75 16.12 -11.48
CA PHE A 284 -20.84 15.92 -12.44
C PHE A 284 -20.42 16.25 -13.86
#